data_bd7b6b52953db0e10ab65858dddc89a3
#
_entry.id   bd7b6b52953db0e10ab65858dddc89a3
#
_cell.length_a   1.000
_cell.length_b   1.000
_cell.length_c   1.000
_cell.angle_alpha   90.00
_cell.angle_beta   90.00
_cell.angle_gamma   90.00
#
_symmetry.space_group_name_H-M   'P 1'
#
loop_
_entity.id
_entity.type
_entity.pdbx_description
1 polymer ?
#
loop_
_entity_poly.entity_id
_entity_poly.type
_entity_poly.pdbx_seq_one_letter_code
_entity_poly.pdbx_strand_id
1 'polypeptide(L)'
;MIIIDPRSRTPIFEQIKEQIINLINIGELNPHDKLPSIRQLASDLELNVNTVKRAFQELESERVTYSLPGKGIFVSENAVANQIVLENAEAELTRILASSKAKGVSLDRVVALAKTIYEKGDNDD
;
A
#
# COMPACT_ATOMS: atom_id res chain seq x y z
N MET A 1 -12.10 10.37 8.30
CA MET A 1 -11.35 10.39 9.55
C MET A 1 -10.72 9.04 9.82
N ILE A 2 -9.50 9.03 10.28
CA ILE A 2 -8.76 7.78 10.53
C ILE A 2 -8.90 7.40 11.99
N ILE A 3 -9.37 6.18 12.24
CA ILE A 3 -9.54 5.64 13.59
C ILE A 3 -8.76 4.34 13.70
N ILE A 4 -7.85 4.28 14.66
CA ILE A 4 -6.99 3.11 14.87
C ILE A 4 -7.57 2.21 15.94
N ASP A 5 -7.65 0.91 15.64
CA ASP A 5 -8.03 -0.11 16.60
C ASP A 5 -6.77 -0.87 17.05
N PRO A 6 -6.25 -0.59 18.26
CA PRO A 6 -5.04 -1.25 18.74
C PRO A 6 -5.22 -2.73 19.04
N ARG A 7 -6.47 -3.21 19.12
CA ARG A 7 -6.78 -4.61 19.39
C ARG A 7 -6.92 -5.45 18.13
N SER A 8 -6.97 -4.80 16.96
CA SER A 8 -7.09 -5.50 15.69
C SER A 8 -5.82 -6.29 15.40
N ARG A 9 -5.97 -7.42 14.70
CA ARG A 9 -4.83 -8.21 14.20
C ARG A 9 -4.15 -7.53 13.02
N THR A 10 -4.82 -6.58 12.40
CA THR A 10 -4.25 -5.81 11.29
C THR A 10 -3.21 -4.83 11.85
N PRO A 11 -1.97 -4.87 11.35
CA PRO A 11 -0.94 -3.92 11.79
C PRO A 11 -1.42 -2.48 11.63
N ILE A 12 -0.95 -1.58 12.50
CA ILE A 12 -1.41 -0.19 12.50
C ILE A 12 -1.15 0.50 11.16
N PHE A 13 0.03 0.27 10.54
CA PHE A 13 0.31 0.89 9.24
C PHE A 13 -0.66 0.42 8.16
N GLU A 14 -1.09 -0.84 8.19
CA GLU A 14 -2.09 -1.36 7.27
C GLU A 14 -3.46 -0.71 7.51
N GLN A 15 -3.83 -0.49 8.77
CA GLN A 15 -5.08 0.20 9.10
C GLN A 15 -5.10 1.61 8.51
N ILE A 16 -3.97 2.32 8.59
CA ILE A 16 -3.85 3.67 8.03
C ILE A 16 -4.05 3.61 6.52
N LYS A 17 -3.37 2.68 5.84
CA LYS A 17 -3.49 2.51 4.40
C LYS A 17 -4.93 2.21 3.97
N GLU A 18 -5.55 1.22 4.62
CA GLU A 18 -6.91 0.81 4.29
C GLU A 18 -7.90 1.95 4.45
N GLN A 19 -7.77 2.74 5.50
CA GLN A 19 -8.67 3.85 5.73
C GLN A 19 -8.49 4.98 4.74
N ILE A 20 -7.25 5.30 4.37
CA ILE A 20 -6.98 6.31 3.33
C ILE A 20 -7.56 5.84 2.00
N ILE A 21 -7.33 4.59 1.62
CA ILE A 21 -7.87 4.02 0.38
C ILE A 21 -9.40 4.06 0.41
N ASN A 22 -10.00 3.72 1.55
CA ASN A 22 -11.45 3.76 1.68
C ASN A 22 -12.01 5.18 1.50
N LEU A 23 -11.35 6.18 2.08
CA LEU A 23 -11.75 7.59 1.92
C LEU A 23 -11.69 8.03 0.45
N ILE A 24 -10.69 7.54 -0.28
CA ILE A 24 -10.58 7.79 -1.72
C ILE A 24 -11.72 7.11 -2.47
N ASN A 25 -12.00 5.85 -2.13
CA ASN A 25 -13.03 5.07 -2.82
C ASN A 25 -14.43 5.62 -2.62
N ILE A 26 -14.72 6.20 -1.46
CA ILE A 26 -16.04 6.79 -1.19
C ILE A 26 -16.13 8.26 -1.58
N GLY A 27 -15.06 8.83 -2.14
CA GLY A 27 -15.07 10.21 -2.61
C GLY A 27 -14.84 11.29 -1.57
N GLU A 28 -14.48 10.91 -0.33
CA GLU A 28 -14.11 11.89 0.70
C GLU A 28 -12.74 12.51 0.44
N LEU A 29 -11.84 11.75 -0.19
CA LEU A 29 -10.57 12.25 -0.70
C LEU A 29 -10.61 12.15 -2.22
N ASN A 30 -10.35 13.25 -2.88
CA ASN A 30 -10.41 13.34 -4.35
C ASN A 30 -8.99 13.47 -4.94
N PRO A 31 -8.82 13.21 -6.24
CA PRO A 31 -7.52 13.41 -6.89
C PRO A 31 -6.93 14.77 -6.58
N HIS A 32 -5.65 14.77 -6.25
CA HIS A 32 -4.86 15.96 -5.91
C HIS A 32 -5.21 16.61 -4.58
N ASP A 33 -6.09 16.03 -3.79
CA ASP A 33 -6.32 16.50 -2.42
C ASP A 33 -5.07 16.27 -1.58
N LYS A 34 -4.75 17.24 -0.74
CA LYS A 34 -3.60 17.15 0.15
C LYS A 34 -3.93 16.32 1.37
N LEU A 35 -3.06 15.38 1.69
CA LEU A 35 -3.15 14.58 2.91
C LEU A 35 -2.45 15.32 4.06
N PRO A 36 -2.79 15.00 5.32
CA PRO A 36 -2.03 15.53 6.44
C PRO A 36 -0.58 15.05 6.34
N SER A 37 0.36 15.83 6.88
CA SER A 37 1.75 15.41 6.90
C SER A 37 1.93 14.19 7.80
N ILE A 38 3.02 13.45 7.59
CA ILE A 38 3.35 12.29 8.42
C ILE A 38 3.39 12.68 9.90
N ARG A 39 4.04 13.80 10.23
CA ARG A 39 4.16 14.27 11.61
C ARG A 39 2.80 14.66 12.18
N GLN A 40 1.99 15.37 11.41
CA GLN A 40 0.68 15.79 11.85
C GLN A 40 -0.21 14.58 12.14
N LEU A 41 -0.24 13.62 11.23
CA LEU A 41 -1.06 12.42 11.43
C LEU A 41 -0.58 11.60 12.61
N ALA A 42 0.74 11.43 12.75
CA ALA A 42 1.31 10.72 13.90
C ALA A 42 0.93 11.39 15.21
N SER A 43 1.00 12.73 15.26
CA SER A 43 0.60 13.50 16.44
C SER A 43 -0.89 13.33 16.73
N ASP A 44 -1.73 13.49 15.72
CA ASP A 44 -3.19 13.39 15.88
C ASP A 44 -3.63 12.01 16.37
N LEU A 45 -2.97 10.96 15.90
CA LEU A 45 -3.31 9.57 16.25
C LEU A 45 -2.49 9.03 17.42
N GLU A 46 -1.58 9.85 17.96
CA GLU A 46 -0.67 9.43 19.04
C GLU A 46 0.14 8.17 18.66
N LEU A 47 0.66 8.16 17.43
CA LEU A 47 1.42 7.05 16.90
C LEU A 47 2.89 7.42 16.66
N ASN A 48 3.72 6.38 16.56
CA ASN A 48 5.11 6.53 16.15
C ASN A 48 5.17 7.07 14.72
N VAL A 49 6.01 8.07 14.49
CA VAL A 49 6.21 8.68 13.17
C VAL A 49 6.60 7.62 12.12
N ASN A 50 7.43 6.64 12.52
CA ASN A 50 7.87 5.61 11.58
C ASN A 50 6.74 4.70 11.10
N THR A 51 5.74 4.46 11.95
CA THR A 51 4.57 3.67 11.57
C THR A 51 3.76 4.40 10.50
N VAL A 52 3.53 5.70 10.68
CA VAL A 52 2.81 6.52 9.71
C VAL A 52 3.62 6.65 8.43
N LYS A 53 4.92 6.85 8.55
CA LYS A 53 5.84 6.95 7.41
C LYS A 53 5.77 5.69 6.55
N ARG A 54 5.76 4.52 7.18
CA ARG A 54 5.65 3.25 6.46
C ARG A 54 4.37 3.17 5.64
N ALA A 55 3.24 3.55 6.24
CA ALA A 55 1.96 3.56 5.54
C ALA A 55 2.02 4.46 4.31
N PHE A 56 2.55 5.67 4.46
CA PHE A 56 2.63 6.63 3.36
C PHE A 56 3.61 6.19 2.27
N GLN A 57 4.73 5.57 2.65
CA GLN A 57 5.68 5.05 1.68
C GLN A 57 5.07 3.93 0.83
N GLU A 58 4.28 3.06 1.45
CA GLU A 58 3.61 1.99 0.72
C GLU A 58 2.52 2.53 -0.19
N LEU A 59 1.74 3.51 0.27
CA LEU A 59 0.74 4.16 -0.59
C LEU A 59 1.38 4.81 -1.81
N GLU A 60 2.55 5.41 -1.64
CA GLU A 60 3.27 6.02 -2.76
C GLU A 60 3.82 4.96 -3.71
N SER A 61 4.38 3.88 -3.19
CA SER A 61 4.86 2.78 -4.03
C SER A 61 3.74 2.12 -4.83
N GLU A 62 2.53 2.12 -4.28
CA GLU A 62 1.33 1.59 -4.94
C GLU A 62 0.64 2.62 -5.83
N ARG A 63 1.23 3.81 -5.95
CA ARG A 63 0.73 4.91 -6.78
C ARG A 63 -0.65 5.42 -6.39
N VAL A 64 -0.98 5.28 -5.11
CA VAL A 64 -2.21 5.84 -4.52
C VAL A 64 -2.00 7.31 -4.18
N THR A 65 -0.77 7.65 -3.78
CA THR A 65 -0.38 9.03 -3.44
C THR A 65 0.90 9.42 -4.17
N TYR A 66 1.18 10.71 -4.18
CA TYR A 66 2.46 11.24 -4.67
C TYR A 66 2.92 12.37 -3.76
N SER A 67 4.23 12.58 -3.71
CA SER A 67 4.85 13.63 -2.89
C SER A 67 5.41 14.74 -3.76
N LEU A 68 5.23 15.98 -3.32
CA LEU A 68 5.89 17.14 -3.90
C LEU A 68 6.79 17.75 -2.82
N PRO A 69 8.11 17.76 -3.02
CA PRO A 69 9.03 18.31 -2.02
C PRO A 69 8.66 19.72 -1.60
N GLY A 70 8.61 19.94 -0.29
CA GLY A 70 8.25 21.24 0.29
C GLY A 70 6.75 21.58 0.21
N LYS A 71 5.94 20.77 -0.44
CA LYS A 71 4.50 21.04 -0.61
C LYS A 71 3.62 20.02 0.09
N GLY A 72 4.02 18.75 0.14
CA GLY A 72 3.28 17.73 0.86
C GLY A 72 3.00 16.48 0.06
N ILE A 73 2.05 15.72 0.56
CA ILE A 73 1.61 14.43 0.00
C ILE A 73 0.18 14.60 -0.50
N PHE A 74 -0.09 14.11 -1.68
CA PHE A 74 -1.36 14.33 -2.38
C PHE A 74 -1.91 13.01 -2.93
N VAL A 75 -3.23 12.97 -3.10
CA VAL A 75 -3.91 11.83 -3.73
C VAL A 75 -3.61 11.83 -5.22
N SER A 76 -3.21 10.67 -5.77
CA SER A 76 -2.92 10.52 -7.19
C SER A 76 -4.19 10.64 -8.03
N GLU A 77 -4.03 11.11 -9.26
CA GLU A 77 -5.16 11.25 -10.18
C GLU A 77 -5.85 9.93 -10.46
N ASN A 78 -5.06 8.86 -10.60
CA ASN A 78 -5.56 7.53 -10.93
C ASN A 78 -5.57 6.58 -9.74
N ALA A 79 -5.69 7.11 -8.51
CA ALA A 79 -5.57 6.30 -7.30
C ALA A 79 -6.54 5.11 -7.28
N VAL A 80 -7.81 5.32 -7.63
CA VAL A 80 -8.80 4.23 -7.64
C VAL A 80 -8.46 3.19 -8.71
N ALA A 81 -8.12 3.64 -9.91
CA ALA A 81 -7.74 2.73 -11.00
C ALA A 81 -6.49 1.94 -10.66
N ASN A 82 -5.49 2.58 -10.02
CA ASN A 82 -4.27 1.92 -9.60
C ASN A 82 -4.55 0.85 -8.55
N GLN A 83 -5.47 1.11 -7.63
CA GLN A 83 -5.87 0.12 -6.63
C GLN A 83 -6.60 -1.07 -7.26
N ILE A 84 -7.44 -0.83 -8.24
CA ILE A 84 -8.12 -1.92 -8.96
C ILE A 84 -7.11 -2.81 -9.68
N VAL A 85 -6.14 -2.21 -10.34
CA VAL A 85 -5.06 -2.96 -11.02
C VAL A 85 -4.29 -3.81 -10.02
N LEU A 86 -3.93 -3.23 -8.88
CA LEU A 86 -3.18 -3.94 -7.84
C LEU A 86 -3.99 -5.10 -7.26
N GLU A 87 -5.25 -4.86 -6.92
CA GLU A 87 -6.13 -5.90 -6.37
C GLU A 87 -6.31 -7.05 -7.35
N ASN A 88 -6.48 -6.76 -8.63
CA ASN A 88 -6.61 -7.78 -9.66
C ASN A 88 -5.33 -8.59 -9.80
N ALA A 89 -4.17 -7.95 -9.74
CA ALA A 89 -2.88 -8.63 -9.81
C ALA A 89 -2.67 -9.53 -8.59
N GLU A 90 -3.02 -9.06 -7.40
CA GLU A 90 -2.90 -9.85 -6.18
C GLU A 90 -3.85 -11.06 -6.19
N ALA A 91 -5.07 -10.89 -6.70
CA ALA A 91 -6.02 -11.98 -6.82
C ALA A 91 -5.51 -13.05 -7.78
N GLU A 92 -4.93 -12.64 -8.91
CA GLU A 92 -4.32 -13.55 -9.87
C GLU A 92 -3.14 -14.29 -9.24
N LEU A 93 -2.27 -13.57 -8.55
CA LEU A 93 -1.12 -14.17 -7.86
C LEU A 93 -1.57 -15.19 -6.82
N THR A 94 -2.61 -14.86 -6.05
CA THR A 94 -3.15 -15.79 -5.05
C THR A 94 -3.60 -17.11 -5.69
N ARG A 95 -4.29 -17.05 -6.83
CA ARG A 95 -4.72 -18.26 -7.54
C ARG A 95 -3.52 -19.08 -8.02
N ILE A 96 -2.52 -18.41 -8.56
CA ILE A 96 -1.32 -19.08 -9.06
C ILE A 96 -0.56 -19.75 -7.92
N LEU A 97 -0.41 -19.03 -6.78
CA LEU A 97 0.27 -19.60 -5.62
C LEU A 97 -0.47 -20.82 -5.05
N ALA A 98 -1.79 -20.75 -4.97
CA ALA A 98 -2.59 -21.87 -4.49
C ALA A 98 -2.45 -23.08 -5.40
N SER A 99 -2.51 -22.87 -6.73
CA SER A 99 -2.31 -23.91 -7.72
C SER A 99 -0.91 -24.50 -7.64
N SER A 100 0.10 -23.66 -7.50
CA SER A 100 1.49 -24.10 -7.40
C SER A 100 1.75 -24.91 -6.13
N LYS A 101 1.15 -24.50 -5.03
CA LYS A 101 1.23 -25.25 -3.78
C LYS A 101 0.66 -26.65 -3.95
N ALA A 102 -0.50 -26.77 -4.60
CA ALA A 102 -1.15 -28.05 -4.85
C ALA A 102 -0.30 -28.95 -5.74
N LYS A 103 0.50 -28.39 -6.63
CA LYS A 103 1.40 -29.12 -7.52
C LYS A 103 2.75 -29.47 -6.89
N GLY A 104 2.97 -29.06 -5.64
CA GLY A 104 4.18 -29.41 -4.92
C GLY A 104 5.30 -28.38 -4.91
N VAL A 105 5.06 -27.16 -5.37
CA VAL A 105 6.07 -26.09 -5.29
C VAL A 105 6.16 -25.65 -3.85
N SER A 106 7.37 -25.67 -3.27
CA SER A 106 7.58 -25.27 -1.88
C SER A 106 7.59 -23.76 -1.70
N LEU A 107 7.35 -23.31 -0.48
CA LEU A 107 7.43 -21.89 -0.14
C LEU A 107 8.83 -21.35 -0.44
N ASP A 108 9.88 -22.09 -0.10
CA ASP A 108 11.27 -21.69 -0.37
C ASP A 108 11.50 -21.45 -1.85
N ARG A 109 10.94 -22.30 -2.68
CA ARG A 109 11.06 -22.15 -4.15
C ARG A 109 10.29 -20.93 -4.64
N VAL A 110 9.09 -20.69 -4.12
CA VAL A 110 8.29 -19.50 -4.45
C VAL A 110 9.06 -18.23 -4.09
N VAL A 111 9.62 -18.17 -2.89
CA VAL A 111 10.40 -17.02 -2.45
C VAL A 111 11.63 -16.82 -3.34
N ALA A 112 12.33 -17.89 -3.70
CA ALA A 112 13.49 -17.79 -4.58
C ALA A 112 13.11 -17.24 -5.96
N LEU A 113 12.03 -17.72 -6.53
CA LEU A 113 11.54 -17.24 -7.83
C LEU A 113 11.12 -15.78 -7.75
N ALA A 114 10.42 -15.39 -6.67
CA ALA A 114 10.00 -14.01 -6.48
C ALA A 114 11.21 -13.08 -6.40
N LYS A 115 12.21 -13.44 -5.61
CA LYS A 115 13.44 -12.64 -5.49
C LYS A 115 14.14 -12.48 -6.84
N THR A 116 14.24 -13.57 -7.62
CA THR A 116 14.87 -13.51 -8.93
C THR A 116 14.16 -12.52 -9.85
N ILE A 117 12.83 -12.55 -9.86
CA ILE A 117 12.03 -11.66 -10.70
C ILE A 117 12.20 -10.20 -10.28
N TYR A 118 12.13 -9.91 -8.96
CA TYR A 118 12.20 -8.54 -8.47
C TYR A 118 13.60 -7.94 -8.61
N GLU A 119 14.63 -8.72 -8.36
CA GLU A 119 16.01 -8.26 -8.47
C GLU A 119 16.43 -8.01 -9.91
N LYS A 120 15.84 -8.73 -10.85
CA LYS A 120 16.15 -8.63 -12.27
C LYS A 120 15.43 -7.49 -12.97
N GLY A 121 14.20 -7.16 -12.49
CA GLY A 121 13.22 -6.37 -13.22
C GLY A 121 13.72 -5.09 -13.86
N ASP A 122 14.37 -4.23 -13.09
CA ASP A 122 14.73 -2.88 -13.54
C ASP A 122 15.94 -2.85 -14.46
N ASN A 123 16.64 -3.95 -14.61
CA ASN A 123 17.87 -4.04 -15.40
C ASN A 123 17.64 -4.58 -16.80
N ASP A 124 16.41 -4.91 -17.15
CA ASP A 124 16.09 -5.55 -18.42
C ASP A 124 15.71 -4.59 -19.55
N ASP A 125 15.76 -3.31 -19.26
CA ASP A 125 15.41 -2.29 -20.24
C ASP A 125 16.56 -1.91 -21.16
#